data_bea714a240383a9f401961c0ac5a079c
#
_entry.id   bea714a240383a9f401961c0ac5a079c
#
_cell.length_a   1.000
_cell.length_b   1.000
_cell.length_c   1.000
_cell.angle_alpha   90.00
_cell.angle_beta   90.00
_cell.angle_gamma   90.00
#
_symmetry.space_group_name_H-M   'P 1'
#
loop_
_entity.id
_entity.type
_entity.pdbx_description
1 polymer ?
#
loop_
_entity_poly.entity_id
_entity_poly.type
_entity_poly.pdbx_seq_one_letter_code
_entity_poly.pdbx_strand_id
1 'polypeptide(L)'
;MKWPERASHGIGYILGGYAGVPHGITSCISLAATLEWNEPVNAARQQAVAEKLGRPGARPCDVMRDFVKALGLPTRLGDVGIAADRIPELARQYDGTGPIATNPRPVRGADDVAEILKLAV
;
A
#
# COMPACT_ATOMS: atom_id res chain seq x y z
N MET A 1 17.40 -9.13 2.53
CA MET A 1 16.52 -8.59 3.57
C MET A 1 15.08 -8.69 3.12
N LYS A 2 14.22 -9.14 4.02
CA LYS A 2 12.80 -9.25 3.73
C LYS A 2 12.08 -8.01 4.28
N TRP A 3 11.46 -7.28 3.40
CA TRP A 3 10.72 -6.08 3.77
C TRP A 3 9.28 -6.45 4.12
N PRO A 4 8.70 -5.83 5.16
CA PRO A 4 7.30 -6.09 5.51
C PRO A 4 6.29 -5.58 4.47
N GLU A 5 6.74 -4.75 3.55
CA GLU A 5 5.88 -4.09 2.55
C GLU A 5 5.85 -4.82 1.21
N ARG A 6 5.92 -6.14 1.23
CA ARG A 6 5.90 -6.93 -0.01
C ARG A 6 4.63 -6.74 -0.83
N ALA A 7 3.49 -6.59 -0.15
CA ALA A 7 2.24 -6.29 -0.84
C ALA A 7 2.30 -4.95 -1.55
N SER A 8 3.02 -3.96 -1.00
CA SER A 8 3.22 -2.67 -1.65
C SER A 8 3.84 -2.82 -3.03
N HIS A 9 4.86 -3.66 -3.14
CA HIS A 9 5.53 -3.93 -4.42
C HIS A 9 4.58 -4.59 -5.43
N GLY A 10 3.84 -5.61 -4.99
CA GLY A 10 2.90 -6.31 -5.86
C GLY A 10 1.75 -5.43 -6.32
N ILE A 11 1.21 -4.61 -5.43
CA ILE A 11 0.16 -3.64 -5.76
C ILE A 11 0.73 -2.58 -6.71
N GLY A 12 1.97 -2.17 -6.50
CA GLY A 12 2.65 -1.25 -7.42
C GLY A 12 2.72 -1.80 -8.83
N TYR A 13 2.99 -3.09 -9.01
CA TYR A 13 2.98 -3.73 -10.33
C TYR A 13 1.59 -3.69 -10.98
N ILE A 14 0.53 -3.89 -10.18
CA ILE A 14 -0.83 -3.82 -10.69
C ILE A 14 -1.15 -2.39 -11.13
N LEU A 15 -0.85 -1.40 -10.31
CA LEU A 15 -1.11 0.01 -10.62
C LEU A 15 -0.28 0.46 -11.83
N GLY A 16 0.98 0.05 -11.93
CA GLY A 16 1.84 0.41 -13.04
C GLY A 16 1.46 -0.28 -14.33
N GLY A 17 1.22 -1.59 -14.27
CA GLY A 17 0.97 -2.41 -15.45
C GLY A 17 -0.44 -2.27 -16.03
N TYR A 18 -1.44 -2.10 -15.17
CA TYR A 18 -2.85 -2.13 -15.60
C TYR A 18 -3.55 -0.77 -15.51
N ALA A 19 -3.05 0.15 -14.71
CA ALA A 19 -3.64 1.47 -14.57
C ALA A 19 -2.74 2.60 -15.09
N GLY A 20 -1.53 2.28 -15.55
CA GLY A 20 -0.63 3.24 -16.17
C GLY A 20 0.00 4.23 -15.20
N VAL A 21 0.02 3.94 -13.89
CA VAL A 21 0.65 4.82 -12.91
C VAL A 21 2.16 4.73 -13.04
N PRO A 22 2.89 5.86 -13.15
CA PRO A 22 4.35 5.82 -13.21
C PRO A 22 4.96 5.06 -12.03
N HIS A 23 5.99 4.27 -12.29
CA HIS A 23 6.59 3.39 -11.27
C HIS A 23 7.02 4.15 -10.01
N GLY A 24 7.62 5.33 -10.15
CA GLY A 24 8.03 6.14 -9.00
C GLY A 24 6.87 6.64 -8.15
N ILE A 25 5.64 6.65 -8.69
CA ILE A 25 4.44 7.10 -7.99
C ILE A 25 3.72 5.94 -7.31
N THR A 26 3.84 4.71 -7.84
CA THR A 26 3.12 3.56 -7.28
C THR A 26 3.40 3.34 -5.81
N SER A 27 4.67 3.46 -5.39
CA SER A 27 5.06 3.29 -3.99
C SER A 27 4.49 4.38 -3.08
N CYS A 28 4.32 5.60 -3.61
CA CYS A 28 3.73 6.70 -2.85
C CYS A 28 2.31 6.39 -2.40
N ILE A 29 1.58 5.61 -3.20
CA ILE A 29 0.19 5.25 -2.91
C ILE A 29 0.13 3.92 -2.17
N SER A 30 0.83 2.90 -2.66
CA SER A 30 0.67 1.53 -2.17
C SER A 30 1.33 1.28 -0.82
N LEU A 31 2.40 1.99 -0.49
CA LEU A 31 3.13 1.74 0.77
C LEU A 31 2.27 2.02 1.99
N ALA A 32 1.62 3.19 2.04
CA ALA A 32 0.79 3.55 3.18
C ALA A 32 -0.42 2.61 3.32
N ALA A 33 -1.05 2.24 2.21
CA ALA A 33 -2.17 1.29 2.22
C ALA A 33 -1.73 -0.08 2.74
N THR A 34 -0.53 -0.53 2.33
CA THR A 34 0.02 -1.80 2.79
C THR A 34 0.37 -1.76 4.29
N LEU A 35 0.94 -0.66 4.77
CA LEU A 35 1.19 -0.49 6.20
C LEU A 35 -0.10 -0.58 7.00
N GLU A 36 -1.16 0.05 6.53
CA GLU A 36 -2.46 -0.01 7.19
C GLU A 36 -3.03 -1.43 7.18
N TRP A 37 -2.91 -2.14 6.07
CA TRP A 37 -3.32 -3.54 5.97
C TRP A 37 -2.57 -4.43 6.94
N ASN A 38 -1.25 -4.23 7.09
CA ASN A 38 -0.41 -5.06 7.94
C ASN A 38 -0.52 -4.73 9.43
N GLU A 39 -1.07 -3.59 9.80
CA GLU A 39 -1.11 -3.12 11.19
C GLU A 39 -1.62 -4.15 12.18
N PRO A 40 -2.70 -4.92 11.91
CA PRO A 40 -3.18 -5.93 12.84
C PRO A 40 -2.18 -7.03 13.19
N VAL A 41 -1.20 -7.31 12.33
CA VAL A 41 -0.24 -8.39 12.54
C VAL A 41 1.16 -7.91 12.94
N ASN A 42 1.50 -6.64 12.71
CA ASN A 42 2.84 -6.13 13.02
C ASN A 42 2.85 -4.74 13.67
N ALA A 43 1.81 -4.40 14.42
CA ALA A 43 1.66 -3.10 15.06
C ALA A 43 2.88 -2.68 15.88
N ALA A 44 3.46 -3.60 16.67
CA ALA A 44 4.62 -3.30 17.51
C ALA A 44 5.84 -2.91 16.67
N ARG A 45 6.08 -3.60 15.57
CA ARG A 45 7.16 -3.28 14.64
C ARG A 45 6.93 -1.92 13.99
N GLN A 46 5.70 -1.63 13.62
CA GLN A 46 5.34 -0.34 13.04
C GLN A 46 5.54 0.80 14.06
N GLN A 47 5.23 0.59 15.33
CA GLN A 47 5.46 1.60 16.36
C GLN A 47 6.94 1.92 16.51
N ALA A 48 7.82 0.94 16.39
CA ALA A 48 9.26 1.19 16.40
C ALA A 48 9.69 2.10 15.24
N VAL A 49 9.08 1.93 14.07
CA VAL A 49 9.31 2.82 12.91
C VAL A 49 8.81 4.23 13.19
N ALA A 50 7.61 4.38 13.75
CA ALA A 50 7.03 5.68 14.08
C ALA A 50 7.91 6.43 15.08
N GLU A 51 8.44 5.74 16.09
CA GLU A 51 9.36 6.34 17.07
C GLU A 51 10.62 6.89 16.40
N LYS A 52 11.21 6.10 15.49
CA LYS A 52 12.41 6.52 14.76
C LYS A 52 12.15 7.69 13.83
N LEU A 53 10.93 7.84 13.35
CA LEU A 53 10.53 8.99 12.53
C LEU A 53 10.14 10.22 13.37
N GLY A 54 10.28 10.13 14.69
CA GLY A 54 10.01 11.26 15.59
C GLY A 54 8.52 11.46 15.90
N ARG A 55 7.67 10.46 15.62
CA ARG A 55 6.22 10.55 15.87
C ARG A 55 5.73 9.32 16.65
N PRO A 56 6.23 9.13 17.90
CA PRO A 56 5.78 8.00 18.71
C PRO A 56 4.26 8.07 18.95
N GLY A 57 3.60 6.92 18.91
CA GLY A 57 2.16 6.83 19.07
C GLY A 57 1.36 7.10 17.81
N ALA A 58 1.98 7.61 16.74
CA ALA A 58 1.30 7.80 15.45
C ALA A 58 1.27 6.49 14.68
N ARG A 59 0.27 6.34 13.79
CA ARG A 59 0.23 5.19 12.87
C ARG A 59 1.19 5.43 11.72
N PRO A 60 2.10 4.49 11.42
CA PRO A 60 3.05 4.67 10.31
C PRO A 60 2.38 4.94 8.96
N CYS A 61 1.20 4.37 8.70
CA CYS A 61 0.48 4.69 7.46
C CYS A 61 0.14 6.18 7.37
N ASP A 62 -0.26 6.81 8.48
CA ASP A 62 -0.57 8.24 8.51
C ASP A 62 0.71 9.08 8.38
N VAL A 63 1.78 8.68 9.08
CA VAL A 63 3.08 9.35 8.98
C VAL A 63 3.57 9.33 7.53
N MET A 64 3.45 8.19 6.87
CA MET A 64 3.88 8.03 5.48
C MET A 64 3.06 8.89 4.53
N ARG A 65 1.73 8.92 4.71
CA ARG A 65 0.86 9.78 3.88
C ARG A 65 1.19 11.25 4.07
N ASP A 66 1.39 11.69 5.31
CA ASP A 66 1.75 13.07 5.61
C ASP A 66 3.07 13.44 4.96
N PHE A 67 4.07 12.57 5.03
CA PHE A 67 5.38 12.78 4.42
C PHE A 67 5.27 12.92 2.91
N VAL A 68 4.59 11.99 2.25
CA VAL A 68 4.42 12.01 0.79
C VAL A 68 3.64 13.25 0.35
N LYS A 69 2.60 13.61 1.09
CA LYS A 69 1.80 14.80 0.82
C LYS A 69 2.64 16.08 0.95
N ALA A 70 3.51 16.13 1.96
CA ALA A 70 4.40 17.29 2.16
C ALA A 70 5.37 17.46 1.00
N LEU A 71 5.71 16.38 0.29
CA LEU A 71 6.55 16.44 -0.91
C LEU A 71 5.76 16.84 -2.16
N GLY A 72 4.44 17.01 -2.05
CA GLY A 72 3.59 17.34 -3.19
C GLY A 72 3.30 16.16 -4.10
N LEU A 73 3.46 14.94 -3.61
CA LEU A 73 3.25 13.71 -4.39
C LEU A 73 1.89 13.07 -4.10
N PRO A 74 1.36 12.27 -5.04
CA PRO A 74 0.09 11.58 -4.84
C PRO A 74 0.12 10.62 -3.65
N THR A 75 -0.97 10.58 -2.87
CA THR A 75 -1.13 9.68 -1.73
C THR A 75 -2.33 8.75 -1.87
N ARG A 76 -3.23 9.04 -2.79
CA ARG A 76 -4.49 8.33 -2.99
C ARG A 76 -4.68 7.95 -4.46
N LEU A 77 -5.50 6.93 -4.71
CA LEU A 77 -5.81 6.51 -6.07
C LEU A 77 -6.45 7.63 -6.88
N GLY A 78 -7.33 8.41 -6.25
CA GLY A 78 -7.97 9.55 -6.92
C GLY A 78 -6.99 10.61 -7.40
N ASP A 79 -5.83 10.74 -6.73
CA ASP A 79 -4.81 11.72 -7.11
C ASP A 79 -4.15 11.38 -8.46
N VAL A 80 -4.24 10.13 -8.89
CA VAL A 80 -3.71 9.66 -10.17
C VAL A 80 -4.82 9.27 -11.15
N GLY A 81 -6.05 9.70 -10.88
CA GLY A 81 -7.17 9.48 -11.78
C GLY A 81 -7.81 8.10 -11.74
N ILE A 82 -7.55 7.32 -10.69
CA ILE A 82 -8.15 6.00 -10.52
C ILE A 82 -9.38 6.11 -9.64
N ALA A 83 -10.56 5.88 -10.21
CA ALA A 83 -11.80 5.89 -9.47
C ALA A 83 -11.98 4.59 -8.67
N ALA A 84 -12.74 4.66 -7.56
CA ALA A 84 -12.97 3.50 -6.70
C ALA A 84 -13.65 2.33 -7.43
N ASP A 85 -14.43 2.61 -8.48
CA ASP A 85 -15.11 1.58 -9.27
C ASP A 85 -14.16 0.71 -10.09
N ARG A 86 -12.90 1.13 -10.27
CA ARG A 86 -11.87 0.33 -10.92
C ARG A 86 -11.20 -0.69 -9.99
N ILE A 87 -11.43 -0.60 -8.69
CA ILE A 87 -10.78 -1.48 -7.71
C ILE A 87 -11.04 -2.97 -8.01
N PRO A 88 -12.28 -3.42 -8.28
CA PRO A 88 -12.49 -4.84 -8.58
C PRO A 88 -11.72 -5.33 -9.80
N GLU A 89 -11.65 -4.51 -10.85
CA GLU A 89 -10.90 -4.82 -12.05
C GLU A 89 -9.41 -4.97 -11.77
N LEU A 90 -8.84 -4.02 -11.03
CA LEU A 90 -7.42 -4.04 -10.68
C LEU A 90 -7.09 -5.19 -9.75
N ALA A 91 -7.94 -5.46 -8.78
CA ALA A 91 -7.73 -6.55 -7.82
C ALA A 91 -7.71 -7.93 -8.50
N ARG A 92 -8.50 -8.12 -9.56
CA ARG A 92 -8.52 -9.36 -10.30
C ARG A 92 -7.23 -9.67 -11.05
N GLN A 93 -6.31 -8.71 -11.15
CA GLN A 93 -4.99 -8.93 -11.75
C GLN A 93 -4.05 -9.70 -10.82
N TYR A 94 -4.40 -9.87 -9.56
CA TYR A 94 -3.62 -10.69 -8.64
C TYR A 94 -3.81 -12.17 -8.97
N ASP A 95 -2.71 -12.86 -9.23
CA ASP A 95 -2.70 -14.27 -9.62
C ASP A 95 -2.32 -15.23 -8.48
N GLY A 96 -2.17 -14.73 -7.27
CA GLY A 96 -1.78 -15.55 -6.12
C GLY A 96 -0.28 -15.73 -5.94
N THR A 97 0.53 -15.08 -6.75
CA THR A 97 2.00 -15.23 -6.74
C THR A 97 2.71 -13.88 -6.55
N GLY A 98 4.02 -13.90 -6.58
CA GLY A 98 4.85 -12.71 -6.52
C GLY A 98 4.97 -12.11 -5.13
N PRO A 99 5.38 -10.83 -5.04
CA PRO A 99 5.63 -10.19 -3.74
C PRO A 99 4.42 -10.14 -2.81
N ILE A 100 3.21 -10.07 -3.35
CA ILE A 100 1.98 -10.03 -2.54
C ILE A 100 1.82 -11.32 -1.73
N ALA A 101 2.16 -12.46 -2.33
CA ALA A 101 1.95 -13.78 -1.71
C ALA A 101 2.75 -13.98 -0.40
N THR A 102 3.80 -13.20 -0.18
CA THR A 102 4.70 -13.34 0.97
C THR A 102 4.57 -12.17 1.95
N ASN A 103 3.51 -11.39 1.87
CA ASN A 103 3.26 -10.27 2.78
C ASN A 103 3.02 -10.76 4.21
N PRO A 104 3.43 -10.00 5.26
CA PRO A 104 3.23 -10.38 6.67
C PRO A 104 1.79 -10.73 7.02
N ARG A 105 0.81 -9.89 6.65
CA ARG A 105 -0.59 -10.26 6.75
C ARG A 105 -1.00 -10.94 5.46
N PRO A 106 -1.46 -12.20 5.50
CA PRO A 106 -1.78 -12.93 4.27
C PRO A 106 -2.76 -12.18 3.36
N VAL A 107 -2.46 -12.19 2.07
CA VAL A 107 -3.34 -11.69 1.01
C VAL A 107 -3.76 -12.92 0.21
N ARG A 108 -5.00 -13.36 0.42
CA ARG A 108 -5.46 -14.67 -0.04
C ARG A 108 -5.99 -14.68 -1.46
N GLY A 109 -6.37 -13.52 -1.99
CA GLY A 109 -6.92 -13.44 -3.32
C GLY A 109 -7.33 -12.02 -3.68
N ALA A 110 -8.07 -11.91 -4.78
CA ALA A 110 -8.50 -10.61 -5.29
C ALA A 110 -9.32 -9.81 -4.27
N ASP A 111 -10.11 -10.46 -3.44
CA ASP A 111 -10.92 -9.76 -2.44
C ASP A 111 -10.04 -9.01 -1.43
N ASP A 112 -8.96 -9.63 -0.97
CA ASP A 112 -8.03 -8.99 -0.04
C ASP A 112 -7.25 -7.86 -0.73
N VAL A 113 -6.87 -8.06 -1.99
CA VAL A 113 -6.22 -6.98 -2.78
C VAL A 113 -7.18 -5.80 -2.93
N ALA A 114 -8.46 -6.06 -3.17
CA ALA A 114 -9.47 -5.01 -3.24
C ALA A 114 -9.57 -4.24 -1.92
N GLU A 115 -9.51 -4.93 -0.78
CA GLU A 115 -9.55 -4.28 0.53
C GLU A 115 -8.33 -3.36 0.74
N ILE A 116 -7.15 -3.81 0.32
CA ILE A 116 -5.94 -2.96 0.41
C ILE A 116 -6.10 -1.72 -0.47
N LEU A 117 -6.58 -1.89 -1.70
CA LEU A 117 -6.79 -0.77 -2.61
C LEU A 117 -7.82 0.23 -2.07
N LYS A 118 -8.86 -0.24 -1.37
CA LYS A 118 -9.84 0.64 -0.73
C LYS A 118 -9.21 1.53 0.33
N LEU A 119 -8.15 1.10 0.98
CA LEU A 119 -7.44 1.91 1.96
C LEU A 119 -6.71 3.09 1.31
N ALA A 120 -6.54 3.07 0.00
CA ALA A 120 -5.91 4.13 -0.77
C ALA A 120 -6.91 5.06 -1.49
N VAL A 121 -8.19 4.88 -1.27
CA VAL A 121 -9.25 5.72 -1.85
C VAL A 121 -9.32 7.11 -1.21
#